data_ee23c266a2be3f2ea3a974b968339309
#
_entry.id   ee23c266a2be3f2ea3a974b968339309
#
_cell.length_a   1.000
_cell.length_b   1.000
_cell.length_c   1.000
_cell.angle_alpha   90.00
_cell.angle_beta   90.00
_cell.angle_gamma   90.00
#
_symmetry.space_group_name_H-M   'P 1'
#
loop_
_entity.id
_entity.type
_entity.pdbx_description
1 polymer ?
#
loop_
_entity_poly.entity_id
_entity_poly.type
_entity_poly.pdbx_seq_one_letter_code
_entity_poly.pdbx_strand_id
1 'polypeptide(L)'
;MAEENLHQPHDKLVKATFSDLQNARAFFEGHLEPEVVRRIDWASLRLESGSFVDAELSASASDLLYSVGIEGQTTYLYILFEHQSGDDPWMALRVLAYMVRIWRGHLQKPDAGEKLPPILPLVLAQDAKPWKSPTRFRELVAAPEGLADRMREHTPDFTFGLIELFRMPFDKILGTPAGILTLRALKAERESMLLDDSVWDEALLVQLPAEALECLLRYIFDREIDKPQFRKKLKEITNPKLNKNVMSLADQLRQEGREEERLVTKQHAVIEALEVRFDRVPEGVKEAITEVTDLGKLSVLLRAAIRCADLESFAREL
;
A
#
# COMPACT_ATOMS: atom_id res chain seq x y z
N MET A 1 14.69 -10.64 -11.88
CA MET A 1 13.77 -9.54 -12.25
C MET A 1 12.32 -10.04 -12.42
N ALA A 2 11.92 -11.04 -11.63
CA ALA A 2 10.57 -11.62 -11.65
C ALA A 2 9.83 -11.49 -10.29
N GLU A 3 10.32 -10.64 -9.38
CA GLU A 3 9.70 -10.40 -8.07
C GLU A 3 8.97 -9.03 -7.98
N GLU A 4 8.96 -8.24 -9.04
CA GLU A 4 8.43 -6.87 -9.01
C GLU A 4 6.90 -6.76 -9.19
N ASN A 5 6.19 -7.87 -9.37
CA ASN A 5 4.74 -7.88 -9.57
C ASN A 5 3.91 -8.54 -8.46
N LEU A 6 4.50 -8.83 -7.32
CA LEU A 6 3.71 -9.09 -6.12
C LEU A 6 3.12 -7.75 -5.65
N HIS A 7 1.99 -7.42 -6.22
CA HIS A 7 1.13 -6.34 -5.80
C HIS A 7 1.04 -6.32 -4.29
N GLN A 8 1.60 -5.31 -3.65
CA GLN A 8 1.45 -5.13 -2.21
C GLN A 8 -0.01 -4.71 -1.94
N PRO A 9 -0.90 -5.62 -1.52
CA PRO A 9 -2.33 -5.31 -1.36
C PRO A 9 -2.56 -4.20 -0.33
N HIS A 10 -1.65 -4.07 0.64
CA HIS A 10 -1.63 -2.96 1.60
C HIS A 10 -1.53 -1.61 0.89
N ASP A 11 -0.59 -1.47 -0.05
CA ASP A 11 -0.35 -0.23 -0.80
C ASP A 11 -1.57 0.17 -1.60
N LYS A 12 -2.22 -0.80 -2.26
CA LYS A 12 -3.45 -0.56 -3.02
C LYS A 12 -4.57 -0.06 -2.14
N LEU A 13 -4.82 -0.72 -1.00
CA LEU A 13 -5.87 -0.32 -0.07
C LEU A 13 -5.59 1.07 0.50
N VAL A 14 -4.37 1.31 0.97
CA VAL A 14 -3.95 2.59 1.54
C VAL A 14 -4.06 3.71 0.52
N LYS A 15 -3.48 3.54 -0.68
CA LYS A 15 -3.54 4.54 -1.75
C LYS A 15 -4.98 4.80 -2.19
N ALA A 16 -5.79 3.76 -2.41
CA ALA A 16 -7.18 3.92 -2.78
C ALA A 16 -7.97 4.72 -1.72
N THR A 17 -7.73 4.44 -0.43
CA THR A 17 -8.44 5.11 0.66
C THR A 17 -7.98 6.53 0.86
N PHE A 18 -6.67 6.76 1.00
CA PHE A 18 -6.14 8.06 1.41
C PHE A 18 -5.81 9.00 0.24
N SER A 19 -5.96 8.54 -1.02
CA SER A 19 -6.02 9.47 -2.17
C SER A 19 -7.29 10.32 -2.17
N ASP A 20 -8.34 9.89 -1.49
CA ASP A 20 -9.51 10.71 -1.20
C ASP A 20 -9.16 11.75 -0.13
N LEU A 21 -9.33 13.03 -0.47
CA LEU A 21 -8.93 14.15 0.38
C LEU A 21 -9.76 14.24 1.67
N GLN A 22 -10.98 13.72 1.70
CA GLN A 22 -11.80 13.69 2.93
C GLN A 22 -11.23 12.67 3.92
N ASN A 23 -10.82 11.50 3.42
CA ASN A 23 -10.17 10.47 4.23
C ASN A 23 -8.81 10.95 4.74
N ALA A 24 -8.01 11.55 3.87
CA ALA A 24 -6.71 12.13 4.23
C ALA A 24 -6.85 13.23 5.29
N ARG A 25 -7.77 14.17 5.07
CA ARG A 25 -8.05 15.24 6.04
C ARG A 25 -8.41 14.68 7.41
N ALA A 26 -9.38 13.76 7.48
CA ALA A 26 -9.82 13.18 8.75
C ALA A 26 -8.67 12.41 9.46
N PHE A 27 -7.79 11.77 8.68
CA PHE A 27 -6.58 11.14 9.20
C PHE A 27 -5.64 12.18 9.83
N PHE A 28 -5.32 13.26 9.12
CA PHE A 28 -4.44 14.31 9.63
C PHE A 28 -5.05 15.03 10.84
N GLU A 29 -6.35 15.31 10.82
CA GLU A 29 -7.06 15.92 11.97
C GLU A 29 -6.94 15.07 13.25
N GLY A 30 -6.88 13.74 13.10
CA GLY A 30 -6.74 12.81 14.22
C GLY A 30 -5.30 12.58 14.70
N HIS A 31 -4.28 12.94 13.91
CA HIS A 31 -2.91 12.54 14.20
C HIS A 31 -1.90 13.69 14.25
N LEU A 32 -2.24 14.87 13.74
CA LEU A 32 -1.43 16.08 13.90
C LEU A 32 -1.74 16.78 15.24
N GLU A 33 -0.80 17.59 15.67
CA GLU A 33 -1.01 18.42 16.88
C GLU A 33 -2.22 19.34 16.69
N PRO A 34 -3.12 19.45 17.68
CA PRO A 34 -4.35 20.24 17.58
C PRO A 34 -4.11 21.72 17.23
N GLU A 35 -2.98 22.27 17.60
CA GLU A 35 -2.62 23.65 17.25
C GLU A 35 -2.31 23.80 15.77
N VAL A 36 -1.62 22.85 15.16
CA VAL A 36 -1.36 22.78 13.72
C VAL A 36 -2.66 22.62 12.95
N VAL A 37 -3.49 21.64 13.36
CA VAL A 37 -4.80 21.33 12.74
C VAL A 37 -5.69 22.59 12.64
N ARG A 38 -5.73 23.41 13.69
CA ARG A 38 -6.54 24.64 13.71
C ARG A 38 -6.08 25.71 12.74
N ARG A 39 -4.83 25.69 12.29
CA ARG A 39 -4.23 26.69 11.40
C ARG A 39 -4.21 26.24 9.94
N ILE A 40 -4.56 25.00 9.66
CA ILE A 40 -4.60 24.44 8.29
C ILE A 40 -5.83 24.99 7.55
N ASP A 41 -5.60 25.52 6.36
CA ASP A 41 -6.65 25.74 5.37
C ASP A 41 -6.96 24.45 4.63
N TRP A 42 -7.89 23.67 5.17
CA TRP A 42 -8.29 22.40 4.59
C TRP A 42 -8.91 22.48 3.19
N ALA A 43 -9.39 23.65 2.76
CA ALA A 43 -9.88 23.83 1.40
C ALA A 43 -8.74 23.82 0.37
N SER A 44 -7.52 24.12 0.81
CA SER A 44 -6.31 24.10 0.00
C SER A 44 -5.64 22.72 -0.09
N LEU A 45 -6.10 21.71 0.66
CA LEU A 45 -5.51 20.38 0.66
C LEU A 45 -5.52 19.78 -0.76
N ARG A 46 -4.37 19.29 -1.21
CA ARG A 46 -4.19 18.64 -2.51
C ARG A 46 -3.29 17.41 -2.34
N LEU A 47 -3.60 16.34 -3.06
CA LEU A 47 -2.71 15.21 -3.23
C LEU A 47 -1.69 15.56 -4.32
N GLU A 48 -0.42 15.49 -4.00
CA GLU A 48 0.66 15.72 -4.96
C GLU A 48 0.88 14.45 -5.81
N SER A 49 1.10 14.64 -7.10
CA SER A 49 1.34 13.53 -8.03
C SER A 49 2.70 12.87 -7.78
N GLY A 50 2.80 11.55 -7.98
CA GLY A 50 3.97 10.73 -7.69
C GLY A 50 5.27 11.06 -8.46
N SER A 51 5.32 12.13 -9.27
CA SER A 51 6.53 12.61 -9.93
C SER A 51 7.60 13.18 -8.98
N PHE A 52 7.27 13.36 -7.71
CA PHE A 52 8.20 13.76 -6.65
C PHE A 52 8.95 12.60 -6.01
N VAL A 53 8.49 11.36 -6.27
CA VAL A 53 9.09 10.14 -5.70
C VAL A 53 9.79 9.40 -6.84
N ASP A 54 11.10 9.29 -6.78
CA ASP A 54 11.93 8.57 -7.76
C ASP A 54 11.49 7.10 -7.89
N ALA A 55 11.56 6.53 -9.08
CA ALA A 55 11.14 5.15 -9.38
C ALA A 55 11.80 4.10 -8.46
N GLU A 56 13.02 4.35 -7.99
CA GLU A 56 13.74 3.48 -7.05
C GLU A 56 13.13 3.44 -5.65
N LEU A 57 12.35 4.48 -5.25
CA LEU A 57 11.68 4.53 -3.95
C LEU A 57 10.19 4.22 -4.03
N SER A 58 9.59 4.29 -5.23
CA SER A 58 8.19 3.93 -5.43
C SER A 58 7.94 2.42 -5.33
N ALA A 59 8.99 1.61 -5.36
CA ALA A 59 8.88 0.15 -5.36
C ALA A 59 8.59 -0.46 -3.98
N SER A 60 8.75 0.29 -2.88
CA SER A 60 8.72 -0.31 -1.53
C SER A 60 7.79 0.32 -0.52
N ALA A 61 7.09 1.43 -0.82
CA ALA A 61 6.27 2.09 0.19
C ALA A 61 5.04 2.77 -0.39
N SER A 62 3.92 2.74 0.35
CA SER A 62 2.67 3.46 0.06
C SER A 62 2.78 4.93 0.46
N ASP A 63 3.72 5.65 -0.13
CA ASP A 63 3.97 7.04 0.21
C ASP A 63 2.89 7.95 -0.35
N LEU A 64 2.33 8.79 0.49
CA LEU A 64 1.37 9.81 0.10
C LEU A 64 1.87 11.19 0.52
N LEU A 65 1.98 12.08 -0.45
CA LEU A 65 2.39 13.46 -0.26
C LEU A 65 1.22 14.39 -0.56
N TYR A 66 0.96 15.30 0.36
CA TYR A 66 -0.05 16.34 0.19
C TYR A 66 0.57 17.72 0.37
N SER A 67 0.01 18.70 -0.30
CA SER A 67 0.25 20.12 -0.02
C SER A 67 -0.98 20.73 0.62
N VAL A 68 -0.76 21.68 1.52
CA VAL A 68 -1.81 22.43 2.21
C VAL A 68 -1.31 23.81 2.59
N GLY A 69 -2.20 24.79 2.68
CA GLY A 69 -1.91 26.13 3.19
C GLY A 69 -1.98 26.17 4.72
N ILE A 70 -0.96 26.73 5.34
CA ILE A 70 -0.98 27.10 6.76
C ILE A 70 -0.64 28.60 6.83
N GLU A 71 -1.59 29.42 7.28
CA GLU A 71 -1.42 30.88 7.37
C GLU A 71 -0.91 31.51 6.04
N GLY A 72 -1.39 30.99 4.91
CA GLY A 72 -1.02 31.47 3.57
C GLY A 72 0.30 30.92 3.04
N GLN A 73 0.99 30.07 3.77
CA GLN A 73 2.23 29.42 3.34
C GLN A 73 1.97 27.98 2.95
N THR A 74 2.57 27.53 1.84
CA THR A 74 2.54 26.10 1.45
C THR A 74 3.30 25.27 2.47
N THR A 75 2.67 24.18 2.92
CA THR A 75 3.25 23.18 3.80
C THR A 75 2.99 21.81 3.19
N TYR A 76 3.93 20.89 3.29
CA TYR A 76 3.75 19.49 2.86
C TYR A 76 3.40 18.60 4.06
N LEU A 77 2.35 17.78 3.86
CA LEU A 77 2.02 16.68 4.76
C LEU A 77 2.47 15.39 4.07
N TYR A 78 3.37 14.66 4.70
CA TYR A 78 3.93 13.43 4.14
C TYR A 78 3.60 12.24 5.04
N ILE A 79 2.99 11.20 4.46
CA ILE A 79 2.69 9.95 5.17
C ILE A 79 3.51 8.84 4.55
N LEU A 80 4.34 8.20 5.36
CA LEU A 80 5.03 6.96 5.05
C LEU A 80 4.29 5.80 5.74
N PHE A 81 3.78 4.87 4.96
CA PHE A 81 3.19 3.64 5.47
C PHE A 81 4.27 2.57 5.56
N GLU A 82 4.74 2.30 6.77
CA GLU A 82 5.76 1.28 7.04
C GLU A 82 5.09 -0.04 7.43
N HIS A 83 5.19 -1.04 6.57
CA HIS A 83 4.56 -2.36 6.74
C HIS A 83 5.57 -3.50 6.91
N GLN A 84 6.87 -3.21 7.02
CA GLN A 84 7.87 -4.23 7.30
C GLN A 84 7.70 -4.79 8.73
N SER A 85 8.10 -6.03 8.92
CA SER A 85 8.07 -6.69 10.22
C SER A 85 9.26 -6.27 11.07
N GLY A 86 9.09 -5.23 11.86
CA GLY A 86 10.09 -4.67 12.76
C GLY A 86 10.29 -3.17 12.58
N ASP A 87 10.78 -2.51 13.64
CA ASP A 87 11.15 -1.12 13.55
C ASP A 87 12.44 -0.95 12.72
N ASP A 88 12.49 0.09 11.91
CA ASP A 88 13.67 0.45 11.12
C ASP A 88 14.56 1.41 11.94
N PRO A 89 15.76 0.99 12.36
CA PRO A 89 16.66 1.86 13.13
C PRO A 89 17.14 3.08 12.33
N TRP A 90 16.98 3.06 11.00
CA TRP A 90 17.37 4.14 10.11
C TRP A 90 16.18 4.93 9.57
N MET A 91 14.99 4.76 10.14
CA MET A 91 13.78 5.42 9.66
C MET A 91 13.92 6.95 9.58
N ALA A 92 14.52 7.60 10.57
CA ALA A 92 14.72 9.04 10.51
C ALA A 92 15.67 9.46 9.36
N LEU A 93 16.64 8.63 8.98
CA LEU A 93 17.47 8.87 7.80
C LEU A 93 16.68 8.70 6.50
N ARG A 94 15.83 7.68 6.40
CA ARG A 94 14.94 7.50 5.25
C ARG A 94 14.00 8.68 5.09
N VAL A 95 13.36 9.11 6.18
CA VAL A 95 12.47 10.29 6.17
C VAL A 95 13.22 11.54 5.72
N LEU A 96 14.47 11.75 6.17
CA LEU A 96 15.29 12.88 5.69
C LEU A 96 15.54 12.81 4.18
N ALA A 97 15.85 11.64 3.65
CA ALA A 97 16.05 11.45 2.22
C ALA A 97 14.78 11.81 1.43
N TYR A 98 13.60 11.41 1.91
CA TYR A 98 12.32 11.80 1.32
C TYR A 98 12.07 13.30 1.39
N MET A 99 12.30 13.94 2.55
CA MET A 99 12.15 15.39 2.70
C MET A 99 13.03 16.16 1.72
N VAL A 100 14.29 15.74 1.54
CA VAL A 100 15.21 16.37 0.58
C VAL A 100 14.68 16.25 -0.86
N ARG A 101 14.09 15.11 -1.22
CA ARG A 101 13.48 14.91 -2.54
C ARG A 101 12.24 15.77 -2.75
N ILE A 102 11.36 15.85 -1.75
CA ILE A 102 10.18 16.73 -1.78
C ILE A 102 10.63 18.18 -2.02
N TRP A 103 11.63 18.66 -1.30
CA TRP A 103 12.17 20.01 -1.49
C TRP A 103 12.79 20.20 -2.89
N ARG A 104 13.53 19.22 -3.40
CA ARG A 104 14.07 19.27 -4.76
C ARG A 104 12.96 19.36 -5.81
N GLY A 105 11.91 18.57 -5.66
CA GLY A 105 10.73 18.64 -6.52
C GLY A 105 10.02 19.99 -6.41
N HIS A 106 9.89 20.52 -5.18
CA HIS A 106 9.32 21.86 -4.97
C HIS A 106 10.09 22.96 -5.72
N LEU A 107 11.42 22.94 -5.66
CA LEU A 107 12.27 23.92 -6.34
C LEU A 107 12.20 23.88 -7.88
N GLN A 108 11.62 22.81 -8.45
CA GLN A 108 11.37 22.75 -9.90
C GLN A 108 10.05 23.40 -10.31
N LYS A 109 9.18 23.78 -9.35
CA LYS A 109 7.92 24.46 -9.63
C LYS A 109 8.19 25.93 -10.03
N PRO A 110 7.46 26.47 -11.03
CA PRO A 110 7.65 27.86 -11.47
C PRO A 110 7.39 28.91 -10.37
N ASP A 111 6.57 28.55 -9.40
CA ASP A 111 6.14 29.37 -8.26
C ASP A 111 6.90 29.03 -6.96
N ALA A 112 8.01 28.29 -7.06
CA ALA A 112 8.86 27.99 -5.92
C ALA A 112 9.36 29.31 -5.30
N GLY A 113 9.08 29.52 -4.02
CA GLY A 113 9.51 30.69 -3.28
C GLY A 113 11.01 30.66 -2.95
N GLU A 114 11.51 31.72 -2.31
CA GLU A 114 12.92 31.80 -1.88
C GLU A 114 13.27 30.87 -0.71
N LYS A 115 12.28 30.29 -0.04
CA LYS A 115 12.45 29.41 1.12
C LYS A 115 11.78 28.07 0.89
N LEU A 116 12.38 27.03 1.44
CA LEU A 116 11.79 25.69 1.42
C LEU A 116 10.54 25.65 2.31
N PRO A 117 9.45 25.04 1.84
CA PRO A 117 8.24 24.85 2.65
C PRO A 117 8.47 23.87 3.81
N PRO A 118 7.77 24.04 4.94
CA PRO A 118 7.78 23.04 5.99
C PRO A 118 7.26 21.69 5.46
N ILE A 119 7.77 20.60 6.04
CA ILE A 119 7.27 19.24 5.81
C ILE A 119 6.92 18.64 7.17
N LEU A 120 5.73 18.11 7.31
CA LEU A 120 5.26 17.38 8.49
C LEU A 120 5.25 15.88 8.15
N PRO A 121 6.32 15.14 8.46
CA PRO A 121 6.40 13.72 8.16
C PRO A 121 5.70 12.90 9.23
N LEU A 122 4.83 11.97 8.81
CA LEU A 122 4.19 10.96 9.65
C LEU A 122 4.59 9.57 9.16
N VAL A 123 4.92 8.69 10.10
CA VAL A 123 5.18 7.27 9.85
C VAL A 123 4.09 6.47 10.53
N LEU A 124 3.33 5.70 9.74
CA LEU A 124 2.35 4.74 10.23
C LEU A 124 3.00 3.36 10.28
N ALA A 125 3.37 2.94 11.49
CA ALA A 125 3.97 1.63 11.74
C ALA A 125 2.88 0.59 12.00
N GLN A 126 2.94 -0.54 11.26
CA GLN A 126 1.96 -1.62 11.33
C GLN A 126 2.47 -2.86 12.08
N ASP A 127 3.70 -2.85 12.60
CA ASP A 127 4.26 -4.00 13.30
C ASP A 127 3.56 -4.24 14.64
N ALA A 128 3.41 -5.52 14.98
CA ALA A 128 2.92 -5.98 16.27
C ALA A 128 3.89 -5.66 17.42
N LYS A 129 5.18 -5.46 17.12
CA LYS A 129 6.18 -5.11 18.11
C LYS A 129 6.21 -3.60 18.37
N PRO A 130 6.40 -3.17 19.62
CA PRO A 130 6.56 -1.76 19.93
C PRO A 130 7.75 -1.16 19.19
N TRP A 131 7.56 0.04 18.64
CA TRP A 131 8.64 0.81 18.04
C TRP A 131 9.69 1.20 19.10
N LYS A 132 10.97 1.00 18.81
CA LYS A 132 12.09 1.28 19.72
C LYS A 132 13.14 2.22 19.15
N SER A 133 13.16 2.34 17.81
CA SER A 133 14.14 3.16 17.12
C SER A 133 13.86 4.65 17.31
N PRO A 134 14.90 5.49 17.25
CA PRO A 134 14.73 6.94 17.42
C PRO A 134 13.80 7.54 16.37
N THR A 135 12.89 8.40 16.80
CA THR A 135 12.04 9.22 15.92
C THR A 135 12.67 10.56 15.57
N ARG A 136 13.76 10.91 16.24
CA ARG A 136 14.50 12.15 16.02
C ARG A 136 15.80 11.87 15.27
N PHE A 137 16.02 12.57 14.16
CA PHE A 137 17.19 12.33 13.30
C PHE A 137 18.52 12.46 14.03
N ARG A 138 18.66 13.48 14.85
CA ARG A 138 19.92 13.75 15.58
C ARG A 138 20.36 12.58 16.49
N GLU A 139 19.45 11.76 16.97
CA GLU A 139 19.76 10.60 17.81
C GLU A 139 20.47 9.48 17.04
N LEU A 140 20.43 9.52 15.71
CA LEU A 140 21.17 8.59 14.85
C LEU A 140 22.65 8.99 14.65
N VAL A 141 23.00 10.23 15.01
CA VAL A 141 24.33 10.78 14.71
C VAL A 141 25.23 10.65 15.95
N ALA A 142 26.24 9.79 15.83
CA ALA A 142 27.27 9.66 16.84
C ALA A 142 28.15 10.90 16.89
N ALA A 143 28.30 11.50 18.06
CA ALA A 143 29.22 12.60 18.27
C ALA A 143 30.31 12.19 19.27
N PRO A 144 31.56 12.66 19.09
CA PRO A 144 32.63 12.41 20.04
C PRO A 144 32.28 12.94 21.43
N GLU A 145 32.75 12.25 22.47
CA GLU A 145 32.50 12.64 23.86
C GLU A 145 32.99 14.08 24.12
N GLY A 146 32.17 14.88 24.76
CA GLY A 146 32.47 16.29 25.05
C GLY A 146 32.28 17.27 23.88
N LEU A 147 31.99 16.78 22.64
CA LEU A 147 31.77 17.64 21.46
C LEU A 147 30.32 17.62 20.95
N ALA A 148 29.44 16.83 21.56
CA ALA A 148 28.06 16.66 21.10
C ALA A 148 27.32 17.98 20.92
N ASP A 149 27.43 18.91 21.86
CA ASP A 149 26.75 20.22 21.80
C ASP A 149 27.30 21.10 20.65
N ARG A 150 28.59 21.04 20.39
CA ARG A 150 29.21 21.78 19.27
C ARG A 150 28.87 21.19 17.91
N MET A 151 28.68 19.88 17.84
CA MET A 151 28.27 19.19 16.59
C MET A 151 26.79 19.39 16.24
N ARG A 152 25.96 19.83 17.19
CA ARG A 152 24.52 20.07 16.98
C ARG A 152 24.24 21.06 15.85
N GLU A 153 25.02 22.12 15.76
CA GLU A 153 24.86 23.16 14.72
C GLU A 153 25.18 22.67 13.31
N HIS A 154 25.91 21.54 13.22
CA HIS A 154 26.31 20.94 11.95
C HIS A 154 25.48 19.69 11.58
N THR A 155 24.50 19.34 12.40
CA THR A 155 23.69 18.14 12.22
C THR A 155 22.23 18.52 11.93
N PRO A 156 21.63 18.04 10.85
CA PRO A 156 20.19 18.20 10.64
C PRO A 156 19.40 17.69 11.86
N ASP A 157 18.33 18.38 12.21
CA ASP A 157 17.51 17.97 13.33
C ASP A 157 16.02 18.16 13.01
N PHE A 158 15.28 17.07 13.09
CA PHE A 158 13.84 17.04 12.96
C PHE A 158 13.31 15.80 13.67
N THR A 159 12.01 15.76 13.87
CA THR A 159 11.30 14.59 14.42
C THR A 159 10.15 14.25 13.47
N PHE A 160 9.94 12.98 13.18
CA PHE A 160 8.73 12.54 12.50
C PHE A 160 7.67 12.11 13.52
N GLY A 161 6.40 12.33 13.18
CA GLY A 161 5.28 11.80 13.97
C GLY A 161 5.17 10.29 13.75
N LEU A 162 5.12 9.51 14.84
CA LEU A 162 4.98 8.06 14.79
C LEU A 162 3.57 7.65 15.22
N ILE A 163 2.92 6.87 14.38
CA ILE A 163 1.61 6.28 14.66
C ILE A 163 1.80 4.76 14.70
N GLU A 164 1.74 4.18 15.90
CA GLU A 164 1.82 2.72 16.11
C GLU A 164 0.42 2.12 16.03
N LEU A 165 0.00 1.68 14.84
CA LEU A 165 -1.36 1.19 14.60
C LEU A 165 -1.72 -0.02 15.48
N PHE A 166 -0.77 -0.92 15.72
CA PHE A 166 -0.99 -2.08 16.58
C PHE A 166 -1.38 -1.71 18.01
N ARG A 167 -0.77 -0.67 18.57
CA ARG A 167 -1.03 -0.22 19.95
C ARG A 167 -2.34 0.54 20.11
N MET A 168 -2.93 0.99 19.01
CA MET A 168 -4.18 1.74 19.04
C MET A 168 -5.37 0.77 19.15
N PRO A 169 -6.22 0.86 20.19
CA PRO A 169 -7.44 0.08 20.25
C PRO A 169 -8.35 0.33 19.04
N PHE A 170 -9.07 -0.69 18.58
CA PHE A 170 -9.92 -0.57 17.39
C PHE A 170 -10.96 0.55 17.50
N ASP A 171 -11.51 0.78 18.70
CA ASP A 171 -12.49 1.83 18.97
C ASP A 171 -11.86 3.24 19.06
N LYS A 172 -10.53 3.35 19.12
CA LYS A 172 -9.78 4.61 19.12
C LYS A 172 -9.23 4.99 17.75
N ILE A 173 -9.41 4.14 16.75
CA ILE A 173 -9.10 4.49 15.36
C ILE A 173 -10.17 5.45 14.86
N LEU A 174 -9.80 6.70 14.63
CA LEU A 174 -10.68 7.79 14.24
C LEU A 174 -10.51 8.14 12.76
N GLY A 175 -11.55 8.73 12.17
CA GLY A 175 -11.53 9.17 10.78
C GLY A 175 -12.89 9.03 10.11
N THR A 176 -12.88 8.98 8.78
CA THR A 176 -14.06 8.62 7.98
C THR A 176 -14.33 7.12 8.07
N PRO A 177 -15.53 6.65 7.72
CA PRO A 177 -15.82 5.20 7.68
C PRO A 177 -14.79 4.40 6.85
N ALA A 178 -14.40 4.92 5.68
CA ALA A 178 -13.41 4.26 4.84
C ALA A 178 -12.02 4.26 5.48
N GLY A 179 -11.57 5.37 6.04
CA GLY A 179 -10.29 5.48 6.75
C GLY A 179 -10.23 4.56 7.96
N ILE A 180 -11.28 4.55 8.80
CA ILE A 180 -11.37 3.68 9.98
C ILE A 180 -11.28 2.20 9.57
N LEU A 181 -12.10 1.76 8.62
CA LEU A 181 -12.13 0.35 8.20
C LEU A 181 -10.82 -0.08 7.54
N THR A 182 -10.19 0.80 6.75
CA THR A 182 -8.86 0.54 6.19
C THR A 182 -7.83 0.32 7.29
N LEU A 183 -7.71 1.22 8.25
CA LEU A 183 -6.75 1.08 9.35
C LEU A 183 -7.06 -0.13 10.24
N ARG A 184 -8.34 -0.41 10.50
CA ARG A 184 -8.75 -1.62 11.22
C ARG A 184 -8.40 -2.89 10.46
N ALA A 185 -8.58 -2.94 9.15
CA ALA A 185 -8.21 -4.10 8.33
C ALA A 185 -6.69 -4.33 8.30
N LEU A 186 -5.89 -3.26 8.17
CA LEU A 186 -4.43 -3.34 8.25
C LEU A 186 -3.94 -3.87 9.60
N LYS A 187 -4.55 -3.40 10.71
CA LYS A 187 -4.25 -3.89 12.05
C LYS A 187 -4.68 -5.34 12.22
N ALA A 188 -5.91 -5.67 11.85
CA ALA A 188 -6.51 -6.99 12.01
C ALA A 188 -5.78 -8.08 11.20
N GLU A 189 -5.21 -7.74 10.05
CA GLU A 189 -4.40 -8.65 9.26
C GLU A 189 -3.16 -9.11 10.04
N ARG A 190 -2.47 -8.20 10.71
CA ARG A 190 -1.32 -8.52 11.56
C ARG A 190 -1.66 -9.36 12.78
N GLU A 191 -2.88 -9.25 13.26
CA GLU A 191 -3.41 -10.01 14.39
C GLU A 191 -4.13 -11.30 13.95
N SER A 192 -4.19 -11.61 12.64
CA SER A 192 -5.00 -12.69 12.06
C SER A 192 -6.49 -12.60 12.41
N MET A 193 -7.01 -11.39 12.53
CA MET A 193 -8.37 -11.05 12.97
C MET A 193 -9.22 -10.38 11.88
N LEU A 194 -8.90 -10.60 10.60
CA LEU A 194 -9.63 -9.95 9.49
C LEU A 194 -11.15 -10.25 9.46
N LEU A 195 -11.61 -11.29 10.15
CA LEU A 195 -13.03 -11.62 10.27
C LEU A 195 -13.66 -11.16 11.59
N ASP A 196 -12.94 -10.37 12.40
CA ASP A 196 -13.46 -9.80 13.65
C ASP A 196 -14.52 -8.72 13.40
N ASP A 197 -15.41 -8.53 14.37
CA ASP A 197 -16.50 -7.54 14.30
C ASP A 197 -16.01 -6.11 14.17
N SER A 198 -14.79 -5.82 14.64
CA SER A 198 -14.17 -4.50 14.50
C SER A 198 -13.90 -4.13 13.03
N VAL A 199 -13.62 -5.12 12.17
CA VAL A 199 -13.45 -4.93 10.72
C VAL A 199 -14.81 -4.99 10.01
N TRP A 200 -15.72 -5.87 10.48
CA TRP A 200 -17.07 -6.07 9.92
C TRP A 200 -18.13 -5.22 10.59
N ASP A 201 -17.76 -4.01 11.01
CA ASP A 201 -18.67 -3.02 11.59
C ASP A 201 -19.70 -2.57 10.54
N GLU A 202 -20.92 -3.14 10.64
CA GLU A 202 -21.98 -2.90 9.66
C GLU A 202 -22.39 -1.42 9.58
N ALA A 203 -22.32 -0.70 10.72
CA ALA A 203 -22.64 0.72 10.76
C ALA A 203 -21.67 1.57 9.94
N LEU A 204 -20.41 1.16 9.86
CA LEU A 204 -19.39 1.79 9.00
C LEU A 204 -19.47 1.29 7.55
N LEU A 205 -19.63 -0.03 7.35
CA LEU A 205 -19.67 -0.64 6.03
C LEU A 205 -20.80 -0.10 5.14
N VAL A 206 -21.98 0.19 5.71
CA VAL A 206 -23.12 0.76 4.95
C VAL A 206 -22.86 2.17 4.44
N GLN A 207 -21.90 2.87 5.00
CA GLN A 207 -21.53 4.23 4.63
C GLN A 207 -20.46 4.27 3.54
N LEU A 208 -19.84 3.13 3.19
CA LEU A 208 -18.83 3.09 2.17
C LEU A 208 -19.41 3.29 0.77
N PRO A 209 -18.76 4.10 -0.09
CA PRO A 209 -18.97 4.04 -1.52
C PRO A 209 -18.66 2.63 -2.06
N ALA A 210 -19.26 2.28 -3.19
CA ALA A 210 -19.11 0.93 -3.78
C ALA A 210 -17.64 0.59 -4.03
N GLU A 211 -16.86 1.52 -4.56
CA GLU A 211 -15.45 1.36 -4.87
C GLU A 211 -14.60 1.14 -3.61
N ALA A 212 -14.89 1.86 -2.52
CA ALA A 212 -14.18 1.69 -1.25
C ALA A 212 -14.50 0.33 -0.61
N LEU A 213 -15.77 -0.10 -0.67
CA LEU A 213 -16.19 -1.43 -0.21
C LEU A 213 -15.51 -2.53 -1.02
N GLU A 214 -15.46 -2.39 -2.35
CA GLU A 214 -14.76 -3.32 -3.23
C GLU A 214 -13.29 -3.43 -2.88
N CYS A 215 -12.60 -2.30 -2.74
CA CYS A 215 -11.18 -2.27 -2.42
C CYS A 215 -10.89 -2.96 -1.07
N LEU A 216 -11.70 -2.69 -0.05
CA LEU A 216 -11.58 -3.34 1.26
C LEU A 216 -11.82 -4.86 1.16
N LEU A 217 -12.84 -5.30 0.45
CA LEU A 217 -13.14 -6.73 0.30
C LEU A 217 -12.07 -7.46 -0.52
N ARG A 218 -11.56 -6.83 -1.61
CA ARG A 218 -10.42 -7.38 -2.36
C ARG A 218 -9.23 -7.58 -1.43
N TYR A 219 -8.88 -6.59 -0.62
CA TYR A 219 -7.81 -6.70 0.36
C TYR A 219 -8.01 -7.88 1.32
N ILE A 220 -9.24 -8.07 1.85
CA ILE A 220 -9.54 -9.19 2.75
C ILE A 220 -9.43 -10.53 2.01
N PHE A 221 -9.91 -10.61 0.76
CA PHE A 221 -9.89 -11.85 -0.03
C PHE A 221 -8.49 -12.27 -0.50
N ASP A 222 -7.60 -11.31 -0.73
CA ASP A 222 -6.21 -11.58 -1.11
C ASP A 222 -5.39 -12.19 0.03
N ARG A 223 -6.00 -12.34 1.23
CA ARG A 223 -5.37 -12.94 2.40
C ARG A 223 -5.85 -14.38 2.63
N GLU A 224 -5.03 -15.16 3.34
CA GLU A 224 -5.44 -16.46 3.83
C GLU A 224 -6.51 -16.31 4.91
N ILE A 225 -7.77 -16.35 4.51
CA ILE A 225 -8.91 -16.32 5.42
C ILE A 225 -9.61 -17.68 5.45
N ASP A 226 -10.14 -18.06 6.61
CA ASP A 226 -10.99 -19.24 6.76
C ASP A 226 -12.30 -19.08 5.97
N LYS A 227 -12.43 -19.79 4.84
CA LYS A 227 -13.59 -19.69 3.95
C LYS A 227 -14.93 -20.04 4.62
N PRO A 228 -15.05 -21.06 5.48
CA PRO A 228 -16.25 -21.33 6.28
C PRO A 228 -16.62 -20.18 7.21
N GLN A 229 -15.68 -19.62 7.97
CA GLN A 229 -15.91 -18.50 8.87
C GLN A 229 -16.33 -17.26 8.08
N PHE A 230 -15.67 -16.96 6.97
CA PHE A 230 -16.05 -15.87 6.08
C PHE A 230 -17.50 -16.00 5.60
N ARG A 231 -17.93 -17.21 5.16
CA ARG A 231 -19.31 -17.46 4.75
C ARG A 231 -20.31 -17.25 5.89
N LYS A 232 -19.92 -17.57 7.12
CA LYS A 232 -20.72 -17.29 8.30
C LYS A 232 -20.86 -15.79 8.49
N LYS A 233 -19.74 -15.05 8.42
CA LYS A 233 -19.71 -13.59 8.55
C LYS A 233 -20.61 -12.88 7.54
N LEU A 234 -20.60 -13.32 6.29
CA LEU A 234 -21.50 -12.79 5.26
C LEU A 234 -22.99 -12.96 5.61
N LYS A 235 -23.35 -14.05 6.30
CA LYS A 235 -24.74 -14.31 6.72
C LYS A 235 -25.15 -13.48 7.93
N GLU A 236 -24.21 -12.97 8.70
CA GLU A 236 -24.45 -12.12 9.87
C GLU A 236 -24.80 -10.68 9.48
N ILE A 237 -24.51 -10.26 8.23
CA ILE A 237 -24.86 -8.93 7.73
C ILE A 237 -26.39 -8.80 7.68
N THR A 238 -26.92 -7.90 8.49
CA THR A 238 -28.38 -7.70 8.65
C THR A 238 -28.98 -6.72 7.65
N ASN A 239 -28.20 -5.74 7.18
CA ASN A 239 -28.64 -4.77 6.18
C ASN A 239 -28.77 -5.44 4.80
N PRO A 240 -29.99 -5.50 4.20
CA PRO A 240 -30.22 -6.24 2.97
C PRO A 240 -29.45 -5.68 1.77
N LYS A 241 -29.29 -4.35 1.70
CA LYS A 241 -28.56 -3.70 0.60
C LYS A 241 -27.06 -4.01 0.70
N LEU A 242 -26.47 -3.87 1.88
CA LEU A 242 -25.07 -4.22 2.13
C LEU A 242 -24.83 -5.70 1.86
N ASN A 243 -25.68 -6.59 2.40
CA ASN A 243 -25.58 -8.03 2.19
C ASN A 243 -25.56 -8.37 0.70
N LYS A 244 -26.52 -7.83 -0.07
CA LYS A 244 -26.57 -8.04 -1.53
C LYS A 244 -25.29 -7.58 -2.22
N ASN A 245 -24.77 -6.39 -1.89
CA ASN A 245 -23.55 -5.86 -2.51
C ASN A 245 -22.35 -6.72 -2.17
N VAL A 246 -22.17 -7.08 -0.90
CA VAL A 246 -21.05 -7.90 -0.44
C VAL A 246 -21.10 -9.30 -1.05
N MET A 247 -22.27 -9.93 -1.12
CA MET A 247 -22.44 -11.24 -1.75
C MET A 247 -22.13 -11.21 -3.26
N SER A 248 -22.67 -10.20 -3.97
CA SER A 248 -22.40 -10.04 -5.41
C SER A 248 -20.90 -9.87 -5.67
N LEU A 249 -20.24 -9.02 -4.90
CA LEU A 249 -18.80 -8.77 -5.03
C LEU A 249 -17.98 -10.00 -4.64
N ALA A 250 -18.38 -10.73 -3.58
CA ALA A 250 -17.72 -11.98 -3.20
C ALA A 250 -17.82 -13.06 -4.30
N ASP A 251 -18.96 -13.12 -5.01
CA ASP A 251 -19.12 -14.07 -6.12
C ASP A 251 -18.30 -13.63 -7.34
N GLN A 252 -18.24 -12.33 -7.64
CA GLN A 252 -17.39 -11.78 -8.69
C GLN A 252 -15.91 -12.10 -8.43
N LEU A 253 -15.40 -11.80 -7.23
CA LEU A 253 -14.01 -12.06 -6.87
C LEU A 253 -13.65 -13.55 -6.92
N ARG A 254 -14.60 -14.43 -6.56
CA ARG A 254 -14.40 -15.89 -6.71
C ARG A 254 -14.32 -16.30 -8.18
N GLN A 255 -15.11 -15.68 -9.04
CA GLN A 255 -15.07 -15.96 -10.48
C GLN A 255 -13.74 -15.49 -11.07
N GLU A 256 -13.32 -14.25 -10.77
CA GLU A 256 -12.02 -13.71 -11.18
C GLU A 256 -10.86 -14.65 -10.75
N GLY A 257 -10.82 -15.05 -9.46
CA GLY A 257 -9.80 -15.96 -8.96
C GLY A 257 -9.79 -17.35 -9.63
N ARG A 258 -10.96 -17.88 -10.00
CA ARG A 258 -11.02 -19.13 -10.77
C ARG A 258 -10.52 -18.98 -12.20
N GLU A 259 -10.78 -17.84 -12.83
CA GLU A 259 -10.30 -17.54 -14.18
C GLU A 259 -8.79 -17.37 -14.20
N GLU A 260 -8.25 -16.68 -13.20
CA GLU A 260 -6.81 -16.50 -13.00
C GLU A 260 -6.10 -17.83 -12.73
N GLU A 261 -6.64 -18.66 -11.81
CA GLU A 261 -6.11 -20.01 -11.52
C GLU A 261 -6.10 -20.87 -12.79
N ARG A 262 -7.16 -20.81 -13.60
CA ARG A 262 -7.24 -21.54 -14.88
C ARG A 262 -6.21 -21.06 -15.88
N LEU A 263 -5.95 -19.75 -15.91
CA LEU A 263 -4.94 -19.15 -16.77
C LEU A 263 -3.54 -19.62 -16.40
N VAL A 264 -3.17 -19.45 -15.13
CA VAL A 264 -1.87 -19.87 -14.57
C VAL A 264 -1.66 -21.38 -14.75
N THR A 265 -2.69 -22.19 -14.46
CA THR A 265 -2.61 -23.64 -14.67
C THR A 265 -2.33 -24.03 -16.12
N LYS A 266 -2.95 -23.31 -17.08
CA LYS A 266 -2.69 -23.58 -18.49
C LYS A 266 -1.32 -23.11 -18.96
N GLN A 267 -0.86 -21.94 -18.49
CA GLN A 267 0.49 -21.44 -18.77
C GLN A 267 1.53 -22.46 -18.25
N HIS A 268 1.38 -22.92 -17.00
CA HIS A 268 2.25 -23.96 -16.43
C HIS A 268 2.20 -25.26 -17.23
N ALA A 269 1.02 -25.71 -17.65
CA ALA A 269 0.91 -26.94 -18.47
C ALA A 269 1.65 -26.83 -19.81
N VAL A 270 1.66 -25.64 -20.45
CA VAL A 270 2.45 -25.42 -21.67
C VAL A 270 3.95 -25.51 -21.37
N ILE A 271 4.41 -24.84 -20.31
CA ILE A 271 5.82 -24.85 -19.89
C ILE A 271 6.26 -26.26 -19.55
N GLU A 272 5.50 -26.99 -18.74
CA GLU A 272 5.75 -28.38 -18.33
C GLU A 272 5.84 -29.31 -19.55
N ALA A 273 4.93 -29.20 -20.52
CA ALA A 273 4.97 -29.98 -21.73
C ALA A 273 6.24 -29.75 -22.56
N LEU A 274 6.75 -28.52 -22.58
CA LEU A 274 8.03 -28.20 -23.23
C LEU A 274 9.23 -28.74 -22.43
N GLU A 275 9.22 -28.62 -21.11
CA GLU A 275 10.28 -29.11 -20.23
C GLU A 275 10.43 -30.64 -20.30
N VAL A 276 9.31 -31.38 -20.32
CA VAL A 276 9.29 -32.83 -20.49
C VAL A 276 9.90 -33.25 -21.84
N ARG A 277 9.75 -32.46 -22.88
CA ARG A 277 10.22 -32.82 -24.23
C ARG A 277 11.64 -32.39 -24.53
N PHE A 278 12.05 -31.24 -23.98
CA PHE A 278 13.29 -30.59 -24.37
C PHE A 278 14.26 -30.41 -23.19
N ASP A 279 13.96 -30.96 -22.02
CA ASP A 279 14.71 -30.85 -20.75
C ASP A 279 14.98 -29.42 -20.26
N ARG A 280 15.23 -28.48 -21.17
CA ARG A 280 15.54 -27.09 -20.84
C ARG A 280 14.80 -26.12 -21.76
N VAL A 281 13.96 -25.30 -21.18
CA VAL A 281 13.25 -24.23 -21.87
C VAL A 281 13.89 -22.87 -21.55
N PRO A 282 14.28 -22.06 -22.56
CA PRO A 282 14.83 -20.75 -22.35
C PRO A 282 13.87 -19.83 -21.56
N GLU A 283 14.42 -18.99 -20.70
CA GLU A 283 13.63 -18.10 -19.84
C GLU A 283 12.72 -17.17 -20.65
N GLY A 284 13.22 -16.58 -21.73
CA GLY A 284 12.41 -15.74 -22.61
C GLY A 284 11.19 -16.44 -23.25
N VAL A 285 11.24 -17.78 -23.43
CA VAL A 285 10.08 -18.54 -23.90
C VAL A 285 9.06 -18.73 -22.75
N LYS A 286 9.54 -18.95 -21.54
CA LYS A 286 8.67 -19.04 -20.34
C LYS A 286 7.96 -17.72 -20.07
N GLU A 287 8.72 -16.62 -20.11
CA GLU A 287 8.16 -15.27 -19.95
C GLU A 287 7.09 -14.99 -21.02
N ALA A 288 7.36 -15.27 -22.30
CA ALA A 288 6.40 -15.07 -23.37
C ALA A 288 5.12 -15.92 -23.19
N ILE A 289 5.22 -17.14 -22.67
CA ILE A 289 4.05 -17.97 -22.35
C ILE A 289 3.26 -17.36 -21.19
N THR A 290 3.92 -16.84 -20.15
CA THR A 290 3.24 -16.22 -18.99
C THR A 290 2.57 -14.89 -19.32
N GLU A 291 2.96 -14.22 -20.41
CA GLU A 291 2.29 -13.01 -20.91
C GLU A 291 0.99 -13.32 -21.70
N VAL A 292 0.78 -14.58 -22.11
CA VAL A 292 -0.44 -14.96 -22.86
C VAL A 292 -1.62 -15.05 -21.92
N THR A 293 -2.58 -14.14 -22.06
CA THR A 293 -3.82 -14.07 -21.25
C THR A 293 -5.02 -14.76 -21.89
N ASP A 294 -4.95 -15.17 -23.13
CA ASP A 294 -6.03 -15.87 -23.84
C ASP A 294 -5.96 -17.38 -23.61
N LEU A 295 -6.98 -17.91 -22.92
CA LEU A 295 -7.12 -19.34 -22.63
C LEU A 295 -7.25 -20.20 -23.90
N GLY A 296 -7.77 -19.64 -25.00
CA GLY A 296 -7.86 -20.31 -26.30
C GLY A 296 -6.48 -20.43 -26.95
N LYS A 297 -5.71 -19.32 -26.98
CA LYS A 297 -4.33 -19.32 -27.46
C LYS A 297 -3.47 -20.28 -26.64
N LEU A 298 -3.56 -20.30 -25.31
CA LEU A 298 -2.85 -21.26 -24.46
C LEU A 298 -3.20 -22.71 -24.79
N SER A 299 -4.45 -23.00 -25.16
CA SER A 299 -4.85 -24.35 -25.58
C SER A 299 -4.24 -24.75 -26.93
N VAL A 300 -4.03 -23.81 -27.82
CA VAL A 300 -3.31 -24.02 -29.11
C VAL A 300 -1.82 -24.25 -28.80
N LEU A 301 -1.22 -23.38 -27.99
CA LEU A 301 0.18 -23.49 -27.59
C LEU A 301 0.49 -24.81 -26.87
N LEU A 302 -0.42 -25.31 -26.04
CA LEU A 302 -0.25 -26.61 -25.39
C LEU A 302 -0.19 -27.75 -26.42
N ARG A 303 -1.03 -27.71 -27.43
CA ARG A 303 -0.98 -28.69 -28.53
C ARG A 303 0.27 -28.55 -29.37
N ALA A 304 0.71 -27.32 -29.63
CA ALA A 304 1.98 -27.02 -30.33
C ALA A 304 3.17 -27.56 -29.48
N ALA A 305 3.21 -27.28 -28.17
CA ALA A 305 4.24 -27.79 -27.27
C ALA A 305 4.38 -29.31 -27.31
N ILE A 306 3.27 -30.06 -27.48
CA ILE A 306 3.27 -31.52 -27.59
C ILE A 306 3.75 -31.98 -28.98
N ARG A 307 3.60 -31.20 -30.06
CA ARG A 307 3.80 -31.65 -31.45
C ARG A 307 5.00 -31.02 -32.15
N CYS A 308 5.48 -29.86 -31.71
CA CYS A 308 6.58 -29.16 -32.39
C CYS A 308 7.84 -30.02 -32.50
N ALA A 309 8.62 -29.84 -33.56
CA ALA A 309 9.86 -30.57 -33.75
C ALA A 309 10.98 -30.09 -32.80
N ASP A 310 11.03 -28.79 -32.57
CA ASP A 310 12.01 -28.10 -31.73
C ASP A 310 11.44 -26.82 -31.09
N LEU A 311 12.20 -26.23 -30.19
CA LEU A 311 11.81 -24.99 -29.48
C LEU A 311 11.71 -23.76 -30.41
N GLU A 312 12.51 -23.70 -31.50
CA GLU A 312 12.39 -22.62 -32.48
C GLU A 312 11.06 -22.62 -33.21
N SER A 313 10.60 -23.82 -33.59
CA SER A 313 9.28 -23.98 -34.21
C SER A 313 8.16 -23.59 -33.29
N PHE A 314 8.28 -23.90 -31.98
CA PHE A 314 7.32 -23.47 -30.98
C PHE A 314 7.34 -21.95 -30.77
N ALA A 315 8.52 -21.35 -30.68
CA ALA A 315 8.67 -19.91 -30.44
C ALA A 315 8.07 -19.04 -31.58
N ARG A 316 7.90 -19.58 -32.75
CA ARG A 316 7.21 -18.91 -33.90
C ARG A 316 5.70 -18.87 -33.73
N GLU A 317 5.13 -19.69 -32.84
CA GLU A 317 3.68 -19.73 -32.58
C GLU A 317 3.28 -18.88 -31.35
N LEU A 318 4.26 -18.38 -30.55
CA LEU A 318 4.06 -17.46 -29.44
C LEU A 318 3.68 -16.06 -29.93
#